data_9575986faf7b8e01e0bcda48fc809da3
#
_entry.id   9575986faf7b8e01e0bcda48fc809da3
#
_cell.length_a   1.000
_cell.length_b   1.000
_cell.length_c   1.000
_cell.angle_alpha   90.00
_cell.angle_beta   90.00
_cell.angle_gamma   90.00
#
_symmetry.space_group_name_H-M   'P 1'
#
loop_
_entity.id
_entity.type
_entity.pdbx_description
1 polymer ?
#
loop_
_entity_poly.entity_id
_entity_poly.type
_entity_poly.pdbx_seq_one_letter_code
_entity_poly.pdbx_strand_id
1 'polypeptide(L)'
;DGIAGRYEHDFVGFSSQVGGIYTYYFNEHEFLNAYMACKQNGEITAAEDYALQAVQAYWHEENTARKVELEFSKRYGYVPPKAFPGAGVGNCDCRVAGTNLDFEKLIRLGFDGLDQEIDRAAEVNGASSFYTALKLWIESLRGACERYREQALELAEKVETEEAKTRFTKLAEALLNIQHSTPKTFLEGVQLMWIYAVSSVIMNYSRMDDYLGPLYAADIDAGRITEEEAVQTVLYLYKHFKEINKIHDCRVIIGGVGRKHQKEADRLAIVIMEASRRFRETVPQLTLRYYSDMDETVFRKAMEVNAEGTTFPIIYSDETNVPAVEKVFGVSHEEAAQYVPFGCGEYVMVGYSVGTPNNGINALKALEIALHNGLDFYQNVPCGEKTGDPAQFDTFEKLYDAVLAQLKPTIDRLSLIHI
;
A
#
# COMPACT_ATOMS: atom_id res chain seq x y z
N ASP A 1 14.14 15.52 -11.77
CA ASP A 1 12.77 15.55 -11.31
C ASP A 1 12.66 16.52 -10.12
N GLY A 2 11.48 16.99 -9.80
CA GLY A 2 11.25 18.00 -8.76
C GLY A 2 10.72 17.44 -7.44
N ILE A 3 10.69 16.10 -7.28
CA ILE A 3 10.26 15.38 -6.09
C ILE A 3 11.32 14.35 -5.73
N ALA A 4 11.68 14.25 -4.47
CA ALA A 4 12.66 13.30 -3.95
C ALA A 4 11.98 12.01 -3.47
N GLY A 5 12.72 10.92 -3.48
CA GLY A 5 12.26 9.61 -3.03
C GLY A 5 11.96 8.69 -4.20
N ARG A 6 12.97 7.97 -4.68
CA ARG A 6 12.81 6.98 -5.73
C ARG A 6 12.72 5.58 -5.14
N TYR A 7 11.75 4.82 -5.61
CA TYR A 7 11.67 3.40 -5.31
C TYR A 7 12.49 2.65 -6.36
N GLU A 8 13.68 2.21 -6.00
CA GLU A 8 14.57 1.53 -6.96
C GLU A 8 14.51 0.01 -6.86
N HIS A 9 14.37 -0.52 -5.64
CA HIS A 9 14.40 -1.95 -5.37
C HIS A 9 13.46 -2.32 -4.25
N ASP A 10 12.94 -3.55 -4.28
CA ASP A 10 12.33 -4.17 -3.11
C ASP A 10 13.37 -4.26 -1.98
N PHE A 11 12.95 -4.10 -0.74
CA PHE A 11 13.82 -4.36 0.39
C PHE A 11 14.32 -5.80 0.31
N VAL A 12 15.61 -6.00 0.54
CA VAL A 12 16.22 -7.33 0.46
C VAL A 12 15.48 -8.29 1.39
N GLY A 13 14.91 -9.34 0.82
CA GLY A 13 14.12 -10.33 1.54
C GLY A 13 12.67 -9.96 1.83
N PHE A 14 12.24 -8.74 1.51
CA PHE A 14 10.86 -8.30 1.65
C PHE A 14 10.30 -7.88 0.29
N SER A 15 9.42 -8.67 -0.22
CA SER A 15 8.79 -8.45 -1.53
C SER A 15 7.63 -7.45 -1.39
N SER A 16 7.69 -6.34 -2.09
CA SER A 16 6.51 -5.49 -2.28
C SER A 16 5.66 -6.09 -3.37
N GLN A 17 4.38 -6.22 -3.11
CA GLN A 17 3.43 -6.61 -4.15
C GLN A 17 2.45 -5.50 -4.42
N VAL A 18 1.76 -5.61 -5.54
CA VAL A 18 0.72 -4.70 -5.95
C VAL A 18 -0.27 -4.50 -4.82
N GLY A 19 -0.43 -3.25 -4.40
CA GLY A 19 -1.40 -2.85 -3.41
C GLY A 19 -1.07 -3.22 -1.97
N GLY A 20 0.15 -3.65 -1.65
CA GLY A 20 0.46 -3.95 -0.27
C GLY A 20 1.87 -4.44 -0.01
N ILE A 21 2.19 -4.60 1.26
CA ILE A 21 3.44 -5.12 1.77
C ILE A 21 3.24 -6.53 2.28
N TYR A 22 4.12 -7.44 1.91
CA TYR A 22 4.30 -8.68 2.65
C TYR A 22 5.23 -8.40 3.83
N THR A 23 4.67 -7.89 4.92
CA THR A 23 5.45 -7.40 6.06
C THR A 23 5.72 -8.46 7.12
N TYR A 24 5.15 -9.64 6.97
CA TYR A 24 5.15 -10.65 8.04
C TYR A 24 5.99 -11.88 7.73
N TYR A 25 6.64 -11.95 6.57
CA TYR A 25 7.61 -13.00 6.31
C TYR A 25 8.81 -12.49 5.52
N PHE A 26 9.93 -13.13 5.76
CA PHE A 26 11.16 -12.94 5.02
C PHE A 26 11.19 -13.93 3.84
N ASN A 27 11.31 -13.42 2.61
CA ASN A 27 11.44 -14.27 1.43
C ASN A 27 12.88 -14.79 1.31
N GLU A 28 13.17 -15.84 2.08
CA GLU A 28 14.50 -16.42 2.18
C GLU A 28 15.01 -16.94 0.82
N HIS A 29 14.13 -17.47 -0.01
CA HIS A 29 14.51 -17.98 -1.32
C HIS A 29 15.01 -16.87 -2.26
N GLU A 30 14.28 -15.75 -2.34
CA GLU A 30 14.72 -14.61 -3.15
C GLU A 30 15.99 -13.98 -2.60
N PHE A 31 16.06 -13.82 -1.27
CA PHE A 31 17.27 -13.34 -0.62
C PHE A 31 18.50 -14.21 -0.97
N LEU A 32 18.40 -15.53 -0.82
CA LEU A 32 19.49 -16.45 -1.10
C LEU A 32 19.88 -16.42 -2.58
N ASN A 33 18.93 -16.34 -3.49
CA ASN A 33 19.23 -16.24 -4.91
C ASN A 33 20.02 -14.94 -5.23
N ALA A 34 19.56 -13.80 -4.73
CA ALA A 34 20.23 -12.53 -4.92
C ALA A 34 21.63 -12.53 -4.28
N TYR A 35 21.74 -12.97 -3.03
CA TYR A 35 23.00 -13.09 -2.30
C TYR A 35 24.01 -13.97 -3.04
N MET A 36 23.60 -15.15 -3.48
CA MET A 36 24.48 -16.08 -4.21
C MET A 36 24.91 -15.52 -5.55
N ALA A 37 24.03 -14.82 -6.27
CA ALA A 37 24.38 -14.16 -7.52
C ALA A 37 25.45 -13.08 -7.31
N CYS A 38 25.24 -12.17 -6.35
CA CYS A 38 26.22 -11.11 -6.03
C CYS A 38 27.57 -11.71 -5.57
N LYS A 39 27.55 -12.78 -4.78
CA LYS A 39 28.76 -13.47 -4.33
C LYS A 39 29.54 -14.11 -5.48
N GLN A 40 28.84 -14.78 -6.41
CA GLN A 40 29.45 -15.39 -7.59
C GLN A 40 30.06 -14.34 -8.54
N ASN A 41 29.42 -13.20 -8.65
CA ASN A 41 29.90 -12.09 -9.48
C ASN A 41 31.02 -11.28 -8.83
N GLY A 42 31.37 -11.56 -7.58
CA GLY A 42 32.39 -10.78 -6.84
C GLY A 42 31.92 -9.35 -6.49
N GLU A 43 30.62 -9.12 -6.37
CA GLU A 43 30.02 -7.81 -6.12
C GLU A 43 29.96 -7.47 -4.63
N ILE A 44 30.29 -8.41 -3.74
CA ILE A 44 30.26 -8.23 -2.29
C ILE A 44 31.64 -8.47 -1.67
N THR A 45 31.99 -7.66 -0.71
CA THR A 45 33.19 -7.81 0.10
C THR A 45 33.05 -8.88 1.17
N ALA A 46 34.15 -9.31 1.78
CA ALA A 46 34.10 -10.27 2.89
C ALA A 46 33.33 -9.76 4.11
N ALA A 47 33.33 -8.44 4.36
CA ALA A 47 32.58 -7.83 5.44
C ALA A 47 31.06 -7.85 5.15
N GLU A 48 30.68 -7.54 3.91
CA GLU A 48 29.29 -7.62 3.46
C GLU A 48 28.79 -9.06 3.43
N ASP A 49 29.63 -10.02 3.00
CA ASP A 49 29.29 -11.45 3.04
C ASP A 49 28.96 -11.91 4.47
N TYR A 50 29.79 -11.51 5.45
CA TYR A 50 29.52 -11.82 6.86
C TYR A 50 28.23 -11.16 7.37
N ALA A 51 28.00 -9.89 7.04
CA ALA A 51 26.81 -9.16 7.43
C ALA A 51 25.53 -9.77 6.82
N LEU A 52 25.57 -10.14 5.53
CA LEU A 52 24.43 -10.78 4.85
C LEU A 52 24.10 -12.16 5.43
N GLN A 53 25.11 -12.95 5.82
CA GLN A 53 24.87 -14.22 6.52
C GLN A 53 24.22 -14.00 7.89
N ALA A 54 24.62 -12.98 8.64
CA ALA A 54 24.02 -12.63 9.92
C ALA A 54 22.54 -12.18 9.74
N VAL A 55 22.26 -11.38 8.72
CA VAL A 55 20.88 -10.96 8.34
C VAL A 55 20.04 -12.19 7.99
N GLN A 56 20.55 -13.09 7.18
CA GLN A 56 19.83 -14.32 6.81
C GLN A 56 19.53 -15.18 8.06
N ALA A 57 20.51 -15.41 8.91
CA ALA A 57 20.33 -16.20 10.12
C ALA A 57 19.28 -15.59 11.06
N TYR A 58 19.32 -14.28 11.25
CA TYR A 58 18.33 -13.56 12.06
C TYR A 58 16.93 -13.73 11.48
N TRP A 59 16.71 -13.41 10.20
CA TRP A 59 15.40 -13.49 9.56
C TRP A 59 14.90 -14.91 9.35
N HIS A 60 15.79 -15.89 9.25
CA HIS A 60 15.39 -17.31 9.26
C HIS A 60 14.65 -17.67 10.55
N GLU A 61 15.12 -17.23 11.69
CA GLU A 61 14.48 -17.47 12.99
C GLU A 61 13.28 -16.55 13.24
N GLU A 62 13.37 -15.28 12.81
CA GLU A 62 12.32 -14.28 13.03
C GLU A 62 11.23 -14.28 11.94
N ASN A 63 11.34 -15.12 10.93
CA ASN A 63 10.37 -15.25 9.85
C ASN A 63 8.99 -15.65 10.39
N THR A 64 8.01 -14.76 10.26
CA THR A 64 6.66 -14.97 10.77
C THR A 64 5.96 -16.15 10.11
N ALA A 65 6.15 -16.37 8.81
CA ALA A 65 5.59 -17.54 8.11
C ALA A 65 6.12 -18.85 8.71
N ARG A 66 7.42 -18.92 9.02
CA ARG A 66 8.00 -20.07 9.71
C ARG A 66 7.44 -20.27 11.11
N LYS A 67 7.31 -19.19 11.88
CA LYS A 67 6.69 -19.22 13.23
C LYS A 67 5.26 -19.76 13.19
N VAL A 68 4.46 -19.28 12.23
CA VAL A 68 3.09 -19.77 12.00
C VAL A 68 3.07 -21.25 11.65
N GLU A 69 3.96 -21.71 10.76
CA GLU A 69 4.04 -23.13 10.40
C GLU A 69 4.48 -24.04 11.57
N LEU A 70 5.43 -23.58 12.37
CA LEU A 70 5.84 -24.32 13.56
C LEU A 70 4.71 -24.42 14.59
N GLU A 71 3.98 -23.35 14.83
CA GLU A 71 2.84 -23.38 15.76
C GLU A 71 1.70 -24.24 15.21
N PHE A 72 1.41 -24.14 13.92
CA PHE A 72 0.43 -24.99 13.25
C PHE A 72 0.81 -26.48 13.37
N SER A 73 2.09 -26.81 13.08
CA SER A 73 2.58 -28.19 13.18
C SER A 73 2.47 -28.73 14.61
N LYS A 74 2.69 -27.92 15.65
CA LYS A 74 2.47 -28.33 17.04
C LYS A 74 1.01 -28.65 17.33
N ARG A 75 0.06 -27.87 16.78
CA ARG A 75 -1.38 -28.05 17.01
C ARG A 75 -1.95 -29.24 16.28
N TYR A 76 -1.55 -29.44 15.02
CA TYR A 76 -2.19 -30.39 14.12
C TYR A 76 -1.33 -31.62 13.79
N GLY A 77 -0.04 -31.63 14.13
CA GLY A 77 0.86 -32.74 13.88
C GLY A 77 1.31 -32.92 12.41
N TYR A 78 0.99 -31.97 11.55
CA TYR A 78 1.42 -31.93 10.14
C TYR A 78 1.65 -30.51 9.66
N VAL A 79 2.37 -30.37 8.54
CA VAL A 79 2.51 -29.10 7.80
C VAL A 79 2.00 -29.32 6.39
N PRO A 80 1.11 -28.47 5.84
CA PRO A 80 0.65 -28.59 4.47
C PRO A 80 1.82 -28.57 3.49
N PRO A 81 1.83 -29.45 2.46
CA PRO A 81 2.92 -29.50 1.50
C PRO A 81 3.05 -28.19 0.72
N LYS A 82 4.30 -27.75 0.51
CA LYS A 82 4.65 -26.52 -0.22
C LYS A 82 4.97 -26.76 -1.69
N ALA A 83 4.51 -27.86 -2.28
CA ALA A 83 4.98 -28.33 -3.59
C ALA A 83 4.83 -27.31 -4.72
N PHE A 84 3.76 -26.51 -4.68
CA PHE A 84 3.54 -25.38 -5.60
C PHE A 84 2.43 -24.45 -5.05
N PRO A 85 2.35 -23.19 -5.54
CA PRO A 85 1.28 -22.29 -5.16
C PRO A 85 -0.10 -22.90 -5.39
N GLY A 86 -0.97 -22.86 -4.39
CA GLY A 86 -2.31 -23.44 -4.47
C GLY A 86 -2.43 -24.94 -4.17
N ALA A 87 -1.34 -25.64 -3.86
CA ALA A 87 -1.38 -27.05 -3.48
C ALA A 87 -2.03 -27.30 -2.11
N GLY A 88 -2.06 -26.30 -1.22
CA GLY A 88 -2.72 -26.38 0.08
C GLY A 88 -4.20 -25.98 0.04
N VAL A 89 -4.92 -26.27 1.13
CA VAL A 89 -6.32 -25.85 1.31
C VAL A 89 -6.44 -24.33 1.45
N GLY A 90 -5.42 -23.68 1.98
CA GLY A 90 -5.39 -22.24 2.12
C GLY A 90 -4.00 -21.66 1.96
N ASN A 91 -3.94 -20.43 1.53
CA ASN A 91 -2.72 -19.69 1.37
C ASN A 91 -2.60 -18.64 2.49
N CYS A 92 -1.49 -18.69 3.22
CA CYS A 92 -1.17 -17.73 4.28
C CYS A 92 -0.46 -16.48 3.75
N ASP A 93 -0.44 -16.28 2.45
CA ASP A 93 0.12 -15.07 1.87
C ASP A 93 -0.83 -13.89 2.11
N CYS A 94 -1.01 -13.53 3.38
CA CYS A 94 -1.67 -12.30 3.75
C CYS A 94 -0.80 -11.15 3.29
N ARG A 95 -1.16 -10.50 2.21
CA ARG A 95 -0.65 -9.18 1.97
C ARG A 95 -1.54 -8.17 2.68
N VAL A 96 -0.93 -7.12 3.21
CA VAL A 96 -1.63 -5.93 3.67
C VAL A 96 -2.06 -5.14 2.42
N ALA A 97 -2.82 -5.83 1.55
CA ALA A 97 -3.36 -5.23 0.35
C ALA A 97 -4.51 -4.31 0.73
N GLY A 98 -4.66 -3.21 0.02
CA GLY A 98 -5.77 -2.31 0.20
C GLY A 98 -5.72 -1.44 1.42
N THR A 99 -4.60 -1.38 2.09
CA THR A 99 -4.38 -0.35 3.10
C THR A 99 -4.31 0.99 2.41
N ASN A 100 -5.12 1.93 2.87
CA ASN A 100 -5.05 3.33 2.50
C ASN A 100 -4.52 4.11 3.69
N LEU A 101 -3.46 4.85 3.48
CA LEU A 101 -2.90 5.72 4.50
C LEU A 101 -3.81 6.93 4.72
N ASP A 102 -3.88 7.39 5.96
CA ASP A 102 -4.58 8.62 6.31
C ASP A 102 -3.71 9.84 5.99
N PHE A 103 -3.68 10.19 4.69
CA PHE A 103 -2.89 11.33 4.22
C PHE A 103 -3.45 12.66 4.71
N GLU A 104 -4.75 12.78 4.97
CA GLU A 104 -5.32 13.99 5.57
C GLU A 104 -4.71 14.24 6.95
N LYS A 105 -4.67 13.20 7.77
CA LYS A 105 -4.04 13.26 9.09
C LYS A 105 -2.56 13.62 9.00
N LEU A 106 -1.84 12.99 8.05
CA LEU A 106 -0.43 13.27 7.81
C LEU A 106 -0.19 14.74 7.45
N ILE A 107 -0.94 15.29 6.49
CA ILE A 107 -0.82 16.69 6.07
C ILE A 107 -1.14 17.65 7.21
N ARG A 108 -2.16 17.35 8.00
CA ARG A 108 -2.59 18.17 9.14
C ARG A 108 -1.61 18.14 10.32
N LEU A 109 -0.96 17.02 10.59
CA LEU A 109 -0.12 16.81 11.76
C LEU A 109 1.38 16.92 11.47
N GLY A 110 1.82 16.57 10.27
CA GLY A 110 3.24 16.37 9.98
C GLY A 110 3.85 15.23 10.82
N PHE A 111 5.15 15.07 10.73
CA PHE A 111 5.87 14.03 11.51
C PHE A 111 5.85 14.34 13.02
N ASP A 112 6.00 15.59 13.41
CA ASP A 112 6.00 15.97 14.82
C ASP A 112 4.64 15.73 15.49
N GLY A 113 3.54 16.01 14.78
CA GLY A 113 2.21 15.74 15.30
C GLY A 113 1.90 14.24 15.39
N LEU A 114 2.41 13.43 14.46
CA LEU A 114 2.33 11.96 14.56
C LEU A 114 3.14 11.43 15.74
N ASP A 115 4.35 11.94 15.98
CA ASP A 115 5.16 11.62 17.16
C ASP A 115 4.39 11.88 18.47
N GLN A 116 3.73 13.05 18.56
CA GLN A 116 2.91 13.40 19.73
C GLN A 116 1.69 12.48 19.89
N GLU A 117 1.08 12.01 18.80
CA GLU A 117 0.01 11.02 18.89
C GLU A 117 0.49 9.67 19.40
N ILE A 118 1.68 9.23 18.94
CA ILE A 118 2.31 8.00 19.42
C ILE A 118 2.58 8.10 20.92
N ASP A 119 3.13 9.22 21.40
CA ASP A 119 3.39 9.44 22.83
C ASP A 119 2.09 9.38 23.65
N ARG A 120 1.04 10.08 23.22
CA ARG A 120 -0.28 10.03 23.87
C ARG A 120 -0.87 8.61 23.89
N ALA A 121 -0.74 7.87 22.78
CA ALA A 121 -1.20 6.49 22.73
C ALA A 121 -0.43 5.58 23.67
N ALA A 122 0.90 5.77 23.79
CA ALA A 122 1.74 5.02 24.72
C ALA A 122 1.42 5.35 26.19
N GLU A 123 1.09 6.61 26.51
CA GLU A 123 0.65 7.01 27.84
C GLU A 123 -0.68 6.33 28.23
N VAL A 124 -1.64 6.24 27.31
CA VAL A 124 -2.97 5.65 27.57
C VAL A 124 -2.92 4.13 27.63
N ASN A 125 -2.18 3.49 26.73
CA ASN A 125 -2.19 2.04 26.53
C ASN A 125 -1.00 1.33 27.20
N GLY A 126 -0.06 2.08 27.76
CA GLY A 126 1.21 1.57 28.29
C GLY A 126 2.31 1.52 27.22
N ALA A 127 3.54 1.74 27.64
CA ALA A 127 4.71 1.69 26.77
C ALA A 127 4.90 0.27 26.20
N SER A 128 5.23 0.17 24.91
CA SER A 128 5.51 -1.10 24.24
C SER A 128 6.54 -0.93 23.13
N SER A 129 7.13 -2.05 22.69
CA SER A 129 8.04 -2.08 21.54
C SER A 129 7.38 -1.59 20.26
N PHE A 130 6.06 -1.72 20.14
CA PHE A 130 5.30 -1.21 19.00
C PHE A 130 5.41 0.32 18.88
N TYR A 131 5.16 1.06 19.96
CA TYR A 131 5.28 2.53 19.94
C TYR A 131 6.73 2.99 19.73
N THR A 132 7.70 2.25 20.31
CA THR A 132 9.11 2.50 20.03
C THR A 132 9.45 2.32 18.55
N ALA A 133 8.95 1.27 17.92
CA ALA A 133 9.15 1.02 16.49
C ALA A 133 8.53 2.11 15.61
N LEU A 134 7.32 2.60 15.93
CA LEU A 134 6.69 3.69 15.20
C LEU A 134 7.52 4.99 15.29
N LYS A 135 8.08 5.32 16.44
CA LYS A 135 8.97 6.49 16.60
C LYS A 135 10.25 6.35 15.79
N LEU A 136 10.89 5.17 15.83
CA LEU A 136 12.07 4.89 15.01
C LEU A 136 11.78 4.97 13.50
N TRP A 137 10.57 4.57 13.09
CA TRP A 137 10.16 4.72 11.70
C TRP A 137 10.04 6.18 11.29
N ILE A 138 9.37 7.03 12.09
CA ILE A 138 9.28 8.47 11.83
C ILE A 138 10.67 9.11 11.78
N GLU A 139 11.56 8.76 12.70
CA GLU A 139 12.92 9.25 12.70
C GLU A 139 13.72 8.83 11.43
N SER A 140 13.46 7.62 10.95
CA SER A 140 14.03 7.15 9.67
C SER A 140 13.52 7.97 8.48
N LEU A 141 12.26 8.42 8.50
CA LEU A 141 11.71 9.31 7.48
C LEU A 141 12.37 10.69 7.50
N ARG A 142 12.59 11.27 8.70
CA ARG A 142 13.34 12.53 8.84
C ARG A 142 14.76 12.39 8.29
N GLY A 143 15.44 11.30 8.64
CA GLY A 143 16.78 10.99 8.11
C GLY A 143 16.80 10.79 6.60
N ALA A 144 15.75 10.25 6.00
CA ALA A 144 15.60 10.17 4.55
C ALA A 144 15.42 11.55 3.91
N CYS A 145 14.57 12.40 4.50
CA CYS A 145 14.38 13.79 4.06
C CYS A 145 15.71 14.55 4.07
N GLU A 146 16.51 14.40 5.13
CA GLU A 146 17.79 15.09 5.24
C GLU A 146 18.79 14.62 4.16
N ARG A 147 18.92 13.32 3.92
CA ARG A 147 19.79 12.80 2.86
C ARG A 147 19.38 13.29 1.47
N TYR A 148 18.08 13.30 1.18
CA TYR A 148 17.58 13.84 -0.09
C TYR A 148 17.75 15.35 -0.20
N ARG A 149 17.66 16.08 0.93
CA ARG A 149 17.96 17.52 0.96
C ARG A 149 19.41 17.80 0.58
N GLU A 150 20.35 17.08 1.17
CA GLU A 150 21.77 17.20 0.85
C GLU A 150 22.03 16.92 -0.64
N GLN A 151 21.46 15.83 -1.17
CA GLN A 151 21.56 15.50 -2.60
C GLN A 151 20.95 16.59 -3.49
N ALA A 152 19.82 17.16 -3.11
CA ALA A 152 19.20 18.25 -3.87
C ALA A 152 20.11 19.50 -3.92
N LEU A 153 20.74 19.85 -2.81
CA LEU A 153 21.70 20.96 -2.76
C LEU A 153 22.92 20.69 -3.64
N GLU A 154 23.51 19.49 -3.57
CA GLU A 154 24.61 19.09 -4.46
C GLU A 154 24.22 19.15 -5.94
N LEU A 155 22.99 18.74 -6.29
CA LEU A 155 22.49 18.82 -7.65
C LEU A 155 22.29 20.28 -8.08
N ALA A 156 21.81 21.14 -7.19
CA ALA A 156 21.67 22.57 -7.47
C ALA A 156 23.02 23.25 -7.82
N GLU A 157 24.12 22.77 -7.24
CA GLU A 157 25.46 23.27 -7.58
C GLU A 157 25.99 22.73 -8.94
N LYS A 158 25.53 21.56 -9.36
CA LYS A 158 26.03 20.86 -10.57
C LYS A 158 25.27 21.18 -11.85
N VAL A 159 24.04 21.69 -11.74
CA VAL A 159 23.20 22.00 -12.91
C VAL A 159 23.57 23.34 -13.52
N GLU A 160 23.45 23.43 -14.86
CA GLU A 160 23.86 24.61 -15.62
C GLU A 160 22.78 25.69 -15.72
N THR A 161 21.48 25.31 -15.58
CA THR A 161 20.38 26.24 -15.77
C THR A 161 19.86 26.79 -14.44
N GLU A 162 19.55 28.08 -14.41
CA GLU A 162 18.98 28.72 -13.22
C GLU A 162 17.61 28.15 -12.84
N GLU A 163 16.84 27.67 -13.84
CA GLU A 163 15.57 26.98 -13.59
C GLU A 163 15.78 25.68 -12.82
N ALA A 164 16.73 24.83 -13.25
CA ALA A 164 17.03 23.58 -12.56
C ALA A 164 17.59 23.83 -11.15
N LYS A 165 18.47 24.85 -11.02
CA LYS A 165 19.02 25.26 -9.72
C LYS A 165 17.90 25.69 -8.76
N THR A 166 17.00 26.56 -9.21
CA THR A 166 15.86 27.02 -8.42
C THR A 166 14.98 25.85 -8.00
N ARG A 167 14.72 24.90 -8.89
CA ARG A 167 13.91 23.71 -8.61
C ARG A 167 14.53 22.85 -7.51
N PHE A 168 15.82 22.55 -7.59
CA PHE A 168 16.52 21.76 -6.57
C PHE A 168 16.63 22.49 -5.24
N THR A 169 16.82 23.82 -5.25
CA THR A 169 16.80 24.62 -4.04
C THR A 169 15.44 24.60 -3.35
N LYS A 170 14.34 24.81 -4.10
CA LYS A 170 12.97 24.71 -3.57
C LYS A 170 12.69 23.31 -3.01
N LEU A 171 13.18 22.27 -3.68
CA LEU A 171 13.05 20.90 -3.19
C LEU A 171 13.80 20.68 -1.88
N ALA A 172 15.02 21.19 -1.77
CA ALA A 172 15.79 21.09 -0.53
C ALA A 172 15.13 21.85 0.64
N GLU A 173 14.54 23.02 0.38
CA GLU A 173 13.75 23.76 1.36
C GLU A 173 12.51 23.00 1.81
N ALA A 174 11.77 22.41 0.88
CA ALA A 174 10.60 21.59 1.20
C ALA A 174 10.99 20.38 2.06
N LEU A 175 12.06 19.66 1.71
CA LEU A 175 12.59 18.52 2.47
C LEU A 175 13.06 18.91 3.89
N LEU A 176 13.59 20.12 4.06
CA LEU A 176 13.93 20.64 5.38
C LEU A 176 12.67 20.92 6.22
N ASN A 177 11.71 21.62 5.63
CA ASN A 177 10.52 22.08 6.34
C ASN A 177 9.64 20.94 6.84
N ILE A 178 9.42 19.90 6.02
CA ILE A 178 8.55 18.77 6.36
C ILE A 178 9.09 17.86 7.46
N GLN A 179 10.37 17.99 7.84
CA GLN A 179 10.95 17.18 8.93
C GLN A 179 10.31 17.50 10.28
N HIS A 180 10.01 18.79 10.54
CA HIS A 180 9.54 19.27 11.84
C HIS A 180 8.36 20.24 11.76
N SER A 181 7.77 20.41 10.59
CA SER A 181 6.61 21.30 10.40
C SER A 181 5.53 20.63 9.56
N THR A 182 4.29 21.06 9.77
CA THR A 182 3.23 20.75 8.80
C THR A 182 3.52 21.45 7.48
N PRO A 183 3.17 20.86 6.34
CA PRO A 183 3.41 21.46 5.04
C PRO A 183 2.63 22.79 4.90
N LYS A 184 3.26 23.77 4.28
CA LYS A 184 2.71 25.13 4.05
C LYS A 184 2.54 25.42 2.56
N THR A 185 3.18 24.64 1.69
CA THR A 185 3.12 24.77 0.24
C THR A 185 2.66 23.48 -0.41
N PHE A 186 2.20 23.58 -1.65
CA PHE A 186 1.78 22.42 -2.43
C PHE A 186 2.94 21.42 -2.62
N LEU A 187 4.14 21.91 -2.92
CA LEU A 187 5.33 21.06 -3.05
C LEU A 187 5.65 20.33 -1.74
N GLU A 188 5.61 21.00 -0.59
CA GLU A 188 5.82 20.37 0.71
C GLU A 188 4.76 19.28 0.99
N GLY A 189 3.49 19.53 0.66
CA GLY A 189 2.41 18.57 0.82
C GLY A 189 2.61 17.31 -0.03
N VAL A 190 2.95 17.50 -1.30
CA VAL A 190 3.24 16.40 -2.24
C VAL A 190 4.48 15.62 -1.79
N GLN A 191 5.53 16.30 -1.36
CA GLN A 191 6.77 15.68 -0.91
C GLN A 191 6.58 14.87 0.38
N LEU A 192 5.85 15.41 1.36
CA LEU A 192 5.52 14.71 2.61
C LEU A 192 4.68 13.47 2.34
N MET A 193 3.63 13.59 1.53
CA MET A 193 2.79 12.48 1.12
C MET A 193 3.61 11.38 0.45
N TRP A 194 4.49 11.75 -0.48
CA TRP A 194 5.27 10.79 -1.24
C TRP A 194 6.31 10.04 -0.40
N ILE A 195 7.11 10.72 0.43
CA ILE A 195 8.08 10.08 1.34
C ILE A 195 7.37 9.08 2.27
N TYR A 196 6.22 9.46 2.81
CA TYR A 196 5.42 8.60 3.67
C TYR A 196 4.89 7.37 2.91
N ALA A 197 4.35 7.58 1.72
CA ALA A 197 3.81 6.51 0.88
C ALA A 197 4.89 5.51 0.45
N VAL A 198 6.04 5.99 -0.06
CA VAL A 198 7.11 5.13 -0.56
C VAL A 198 7.74 4.30 0.55
N SER A 199 7.86 4.85 1.76
CA SER A 199 8.40 4.13 2.92
C SER A 199 7.47 3.02 3.41
N SER A 200 6.16 3.19 3.21
CA SER A 200 5.12 2.23 3.56
C SER A 200 4.84 1.24 2.43
N VAL A 201 5.43 1.44 1.25
CA VAL A 201 5.17 0.70 0.00
C VAL A 201 3.67 0.64 -0.35
N ILE A 202 2.91 1.61 0.12
CA ILE A 202 1.48 1.75 -0.14
C ILE A 202 1.28 2.51 -1.44
N MET A 203 0.49 1.96 -2.35
CA MET A 203 0.29 2.47 -3.70
C MET A 203 -1.13 3.00 -3.95
N ASN A 204 -1.82 3.43 -2.89
CA ASN A 204 -3.13 4.05 -2.97
C ASN A 204 -3.08 5.37 -2.24
N TYR A 205 -3.37 6.44 -2.96
CA TYR A 205 -3.12 7.81 -2.52
C TYR A 205 -4.40 8.53 -2.10
N SER A 206 -5.47 7.78 -1.85
CA SER A 206 -6.74 8.30 -1.34
C SER A 206 -7.24 9.52 -2.13
N ARG A 207 -7.98 10.42 -1.49
CA ARG A 207 -8.59 11.62 -2.09
C ARG A 207 -7.56 12.75 -2.17
N MET A 208 -6.64 12.64 -3.15
CA MET A 208 -5.49 13.54 -3.28
C MET A 208 -5.89 15.01 -3.48
N ASP A 209 -6.99 15.25 -4.17
CA ASP A 209 -7.55 16.59 -4.35
C ASP A 209 -7.99 17.23 -3.03
N ASP A 210 -8.54 16.47 -2.09
CA ASP A 210 -9.08 16.98 -0.85
C ASP A 210 -7.97 17.37 0.14
N TYR A 211 -7.01 16.48 0.40
CA TYR A 211 -5.98 16.77 1.39
C TYR A 211 -4.85 17.68 0.88
N LEU A 212 -4.63 17.82 -0.43
CA LEU A 212 -3.66 18.75 -1.03
C LEU A 212 -4.30 20.04 -1.55
N GLY A 213 -5.60 20.05 -1.79
CA GLY A 213 -6.32 21.19 -2.37
C GLY A 213 -6.09 22.52 -1.67
N PRO A 214 -6.16 22.60 -0.33
CA PRO A 214 -5.90 23.84 0.40
C PRO A 214 -4.49 24.41 0.19
N LEU A 215 -3.47 23.54 0.16
CA LEU A 215 -2.08 23.95 -0.08
C LEU A 215 -1.88 24.47 -1.51
N TYR A 216 -2.44 23.74 -2.48
CA TYR A 216 -2.43 24.17 -3.88
C TYR A 216 -3.12 25.52 -4.08
N ALA A 217 -4.35 25.66 -3.57
CA ALA A 217 -5.11 26.90 -3.71
C ALA A 217 -4.39 28.09 -3.08
N ALA A 218 -3.83 27.91 -1.88
CA ALA A 218 -3.07 28.95 -1.19
C ALA A 218 -1.82 29.40 -1.98
N ASP A 219 -1.15 28.47 -2.68
CA ASP A 219 0.01 28.79 -3.51
C ASP A 219 -0.37 29.55 -4.78
N ILE A 220 -1.43 29.12 -5.46
CA ILE A 220 -1.95 29.80 -6.65
C ILE A 220 -2.45 31.21 -6.30
N ASP A 221 -3.27 31.34 -5.25
CA ASP A 221 -3.89 32.62 -4.86
C ASP A 221 -2.85 33.63 -4.37
N ALA A 222 -1.74 33.15 -3.81
CA ALA A 222 -0.60 34.00 -3.44
C ALA A 222 0.40 34.24 -4.60
N GLY A 223 0.17 33.66 -5.78
CA GLY A 223 1.09 33.76 -6.91
C GLY A 223 2.46 33.11 -6.69
N ARG A 224 2.57 32.15 -5.75
CA ARG A 224 3.82 31.44 -5.48
C ARG A 224 4.14 30.39 -6.54
N ILE A 225 3.11 29.81 -7.16
CA ILE A 225 3.22 28.91 -8.30
C ILE A 225 2.16 29.25 -9.36
N THR A 226 2.40 28.84 -10.59
CA THR A 226 1.45 28.84 -11.69
C THR A 226 0.74 27.50 -11.79
N GLU A 227 -0.39 27.44 -12.50
CA GLU A 227 -1.08 26.17 -12.79
C GLU A 227 -0.18 25.19 -13.53
N GLU A 228 0.65 25.68 -14.46
CA GLU A 228 1.60 24.85 -15.19
C GLU A 228 2.67 24.23 -14.27
N GLU A 229 3.19 24.98 -13.29
CA GLU A 229 4.10 24.44 -12.28
C GLU A 229 3.42 23.41 -11.39
N ALA A 230 2.14 23.59 -11.07
CA ALA A 230 1.36 22.61 -10.32
C ALA A 230 1.16 21.31 -11.14
N VAL A 231 0.79 21.43 -12.42
CA VAL A 231 0.70 20.26 -13.33
C VAL A 231 2.04 19.56 -13.43
N GLN A 232 3.13 20.31 -13.55
CA GLN A 232 4.47 19.73 -13.61
C GLN A 232 4.86 18.99 -12.32
N THR A 233 4.46 19.50 -11.16
CA THR A 233 4.67 18.83 -9.86
C THR A 233 3.94 17.50 -9.80
N VAL A 234 2.69 17.45 -10.26
CA VAL A 234 1.91 16.19 -10.35
C VAL A 234 2.54 15.23 -11.37
N LEU A 235 3.05 15.72 -12.50
CA LEU A 235 3.74 14.89 -13.48
C LEU A 235 5.03 14.25 -12.93
N TYR A 236 5.78 14.95 -12.09
CA TYR A 236 6.94 14.38 -11.39
C TYR A 236 6.51 13.26 -10.44
N LEU A 237 5.43 13.45 -9.69
CA LEU A 237 4.85 12.40 -8.84
C LEU A 237 4.39 11.18 -9.66
N TYR A 238 3.70 11.39 -10.78
CA TYR A 238 3.23 10.32 -11.65
C TYR A 238 4.39 9.53 -12.29
N LYS A 239 5.49 10.20 -12.57
CA LYS A 239 6.71 9.54 -13.03
C LYS A 239 7.27 8.58 -11.99
N HIS A 240 7.27 8.98 -10.70
CA HIS A 240 7.64 8.08 -9.62
C HIS A 240 6.68 6.89 -9.47
N PHE A 241 5.37 7.09 -9.65
CA PHE A 241 4.43 5.98 -9.68
C PHE A 241 4.74 4.97 -10.79
N LYS A 242 5.08 5.45 -11.98
CA LYS A 242 5.50 4.59 -13.11
C LYS A 242 6.81 3.85 -12.80
N GLU A 243 7.76 4.50 -12.17
CA GLU A 243 9.07 3.92 -11.84
C GLU A 243 8.99 2.78 -10.83
N ILE A 244 7.93 2.68 -10.01
CA ILE A 244 7.64 1.51 -9.16
C ILE A 244 7.44 0.24 -10.03
N ASN A 245 7.15 0.42 -11.31
CA ASN A 245 6.98 -0.65 -12.31
C ASN A 245 5.93 -1.71 -11.93
N LYS A 246 4.84 -1.27 -11.32
CA LYS A 246 3.65 -2.10 -11.09
C LYS A 246 2.60 -1.74 -12.11
N ILE A 247 1.91 -2.75 -12.65
CA ILE A 247 0.97 -2.57 -13.75
C ILE A 247 -0.45 -2.22 -13.30
N HIS A 248 -0.71 -2.21 -12.02
CA HIS A 248 -2.02 -1.92 -11.44
C HIS A 248 -1.86 -1.16 -10.12
N ASP A 249 -2.97 -0.60 -9.66
CA ASP A 249 -3.10 0.27 -8.49
C ASP A 249 -2.47 1.66 -8.70
N CYS A 250 -1.63 2.13 -7.82
CA CYS A 250 -1.24 3.54 -7.78
C CYS A 250 -2.46 4.46 -7.91
N ARG A 251 -3.55 4.10 -7.20
CA ARG A 251 -4.84 4.78 -7.37
C ARG A 251 -4.83 6.16 -6.75
N VAL A 252 -5.24 7.14 -7.55
CA VAL A 252 -5.51 8.52 -7.13
C VAL A 252 -7.00 8.76 -7.26
N ILE A 253 -7.63 9.32 -6.23
CA ILE A 253 -9.06 9.60 -6.20
C ILE A 253 -9.26 11.10 -6.14
N ILE A 254 -10.20 11.59 -6.93
CA ILE A 254 -10.65 12.99 -6.96
C ILE A 254 -12.18 13.04 -6.93
N GLY A 255 -12.72 14.17 -6.54
CA GLY A 255 -14.17 14.39 -6.50
C GLY A 255 -14.85 13.70 -5.32
N GLY A 256 -16.16 13.51 -5.45
CA GLY A 256 -17.03 12.88 -4.48
C GLY A 256 -17.57 13.77 -3.39
N VAL A 257 -18.66 13.32 -2.77
CA VAL A 257 -19.27 14.00 -1.61
C VAL A 257 -18.40 13.88 -0.36
N GLY A 258 -18.66 14.72 0.64
CA GLY A 258 -17.98 14.68 1.94
C GLY A 258 -16.55 15.22 1.97
N ARG A 259 -16.09 15.93 0.92
CA ARG A 259 -14.81 16.65 0.94
C ARG A 259 -14.90 17.87 1.85
N LYS A 260 -13.86 18.09 2.66
CA LYS A 260 -13.83 19.20 3.62
C LYS A 260 -13.58 20.55 2.94
N HIS A 261 -12.79 20.55 1.87
CA HIS A 261 -12.34 21.73 1.15
C HIS A 261 -12.73 21.64 -0.33
N GLN A 262 -14.04 21.46 -0.58
CA GLN A 262 -14.56 21.12 -1.91
C GLN A 262 -14.09 22.09 -3.01
N LYS A 263 -14.10 23.40 -2.77
CA LYS A 263 -13.73 24.40 -3.80
C LYS A 263 -12.25 24.31 -4.18
N GLU A 264 -11.38 24.16 -3.19
CA GLU A 264 -9.93 24.01 -3.36
C GLU A 264 -9.61 22.66 -4.01
N ALA A 265 -10.33 21.61 -3.60
CA ALA A 265 -10.22 20.27 -4.17
C ALA A 265 -10.67 20.24 -5.63
N ASP A 266 -11.76 20.88 -6.00
CA ASP A 266 -12.25 20.96 -7.38
C ASP A 266 -11.20 21.63 -8.30
N ARG A 267 -10.53 22.69 -7.83
CA ARG A 267 -9.45 23.35 -8.56
C ARG A 267 -8.27 22.38 -8.78
N LEU A 268 -7.85 21.68 -7.75
CA LEU A 268 -6.75 20.71 -7.85
C LEU A 268 -7.13 19.49 -8.67
N ALA A 269 -8.38 19.03 -8.63
CA ALA A 269 -8.87 17.92 -9.45
C ALA A 269 -8.68 18.19 -10.96
N ILE A 270 -8.88 19.42 -11.41
CA ILE A 270 -8.63 19.83 -12.80
C ILE A 270 -7.15 19.70 -13.17
N VAL A 271 -6.24 20.12 -12.28
CA VAL A 271 -4.78 19.99 -12.46
C VAL A 271 -4.37 18.52 -12.52
N ILE A 272 -4.90 17.68 -11.62
CA ILE A 272 -4.63 16.25 -11.58
C ILE A 272 -5.10 15.56 -12.87
N MET A 273 -6.28 15.92 -13.37
CA MET A 273 -6.79 15.41 -14.65
C MET A 273 -5.94 15.87 -15.84
N GLU A 274 -5.47 17.13 -15.84
CA GLU A 274 -4.57 17.63 -16.88
C GLU A 274 -3.24 16.89 -16.88
N ALA A 275 -2.66 16.64 -15.69
CA ALA A 275 -1.45 15.84 -15.59
C ALA A 275 -1.68 14.41 -16.12
N SER A 276 -2.81 13.77 -15.78
CA SER A 276 -3.17 12.44 -16.31
C SER A 276 -3.32 12.45 -17.83
N ARG A 277 -3.98 13.47 -18.38
CA ARG A 277 -4.15 13.66 -19.83
C ARG A 277 -2.81 13.74 -20.58
N ARG A 278 -1.81 14.41 -19.99
CA ARG A 278 -0.45 14.54 -20.56
C ARG A 278 0.39 13.29 -20.37
N PHE A 279 0.24 12.61 -19.24
CA PHE A 279 1.07 11.47 -18.87
C PHE A 279 0.74 10.20 -19.67
N ARG A 280 -0.54 9.91 -19.89
CA ARG A 280 -1.07 8.80 -20.75
C ARG A 280 -0.51 7.41 -20.46
N GLU A 281 -0.33 7.08 -19.21
CA GLU A 281 0.17 5.78 -18.78
C GLU A 281 -0.94 4.96 -18.08
N THR A 282 -0.68 3.68 -17.86
CA THR A 282 -1.61 2.77 -17.17
C THR A 282 -1.69 3.03 -15.67
N VAL A 283 -0.71 3.71 -15.10
CA VAL A 283 -0.66 4.17 -13.71
C VAL A 283 -0.29 5.66 -13.68
N PRO A 284 -0.85 6.44 -12.76
CA PRO A 284 -1.83 6.05 -11.74
C PRO A 284 -3.21 5.76 -12.33
N GLN A 285 -3.95 4.89 -11.64
CA GLN A 285 -5.38 4.69 -11.93
C GLN A 285 -6.17 5.86 -11.35
N LEU A 286 -6.36 6.91 -12.14
CA LEU A 286 -7.15 8.06 -11.71
C LEU A 286 -8.64 7.70 -11.66
N THR A 287 -9.29 8.02 -10.56
CA THR A 287 -10.71 7.77 -10.31
C THR A 287 -11.42 9.07 -9.95
N LEU A 288 -12.48 9.41 -10.68
CA LEU A 288 -13.40 10.47 -10.34
C LEU A 288 -14.62 9.89 -9.62
N ARG A 289 -14.87 10.32 -8.40
CA ARG A 289 -16.13 10.09 -7.70
C ARG A 289 -17.11 11.17 -8.10
N TYR A 290 -18.10 10.78 -8.91
CA TYR A 290 -19.13 11.67 -9.45
C TYR A 290 -20.34 11.74 -8.51
N TYR A 291 -20.96 12.90 -8.42
CA TYR A 291 -22.29 13.15 -7.82
C TYR A 291 -22.99 14.28 -8.58
N SER A 292 -24.32 14.32 -8.55
CA SER A 292 -25.14 15.19 -9.41
C SER A 292 -24.89 16.69 -9.19
N ASP A 293 -24.58 17.09 -7.94
CA ASP A 293 -24.34 18.50 -7.58
C ASP A 293 -22.84 18.90 -7.67
N MET A 294 -22.02 18.07 -8.34
CA MET A 294 -20.62 18.36 -8.59
C MET A 294 -20.44 19.59 -9.49
N ASP A 295 -19.34 20.32 -9.31
CA ASP A 295 -18.98 21.42 -10.21
C ASP A 295 -18.89 20.92 -11.66
N GLU A 296 -19.67 21.57 -12.54
CA GLU A 296 -19.77 21.18 -13.95
C GLU A 296 -18.39 21.22 -14.66
N THR A 297 -17.49 22.13 -14.24
CA THR A 297 -16.18 22.26 -14.86
C THR A 297 -15.30 21.03 -14.60
N VAL A 298 -15.40 20.42 -13.40
CA VAL A 298 -14.69 19.19 -13.03
C VAL A 298 -15.20 18.02 -13.87
N PHE A 299 -16.54 17.86 -13.97
CA PHE A 299 -17.12 16.78 -14.77
C PHE A 299 -16.83 16.95 -16.25
N ARG A 300 -16.94 18.16 -16.77
CA ARG A 300 -16.62 18.49 -18.18
C ARG A 300 -15.16 18.16 -18.49
N LYS A 301 -14.22 18.55 -17.61
CA LYS A 301 -12.80 18.19 -17.77
C LYS A 301 -12.58 16.69 -17.82
N ALA A 302 -13.25 15.91 -16.97
CA ALA A 302 -13.17 14.45 -17.01
C ALA A 302 -13.66 13.88 -18.35
N MET A 303 -14.78 14.39 -18.88
CA MET A 303 -15.31 13.97 -20.17
C MET A 303 -14.40 14.35 -21.32
N GLU A 304 -13.79 15.53 -21.31
CA GLU A 304 -12.81 15.97 -22.30
C GLU A 304 -11.61 15.01 -22.33
N VAL A 305 -11.05 14.70 -21.15
CA VAL A 305 -9.91 13.78 -21.05
C VAL A 305 -10.27 12.37 -21.56
N ASN A 306 -11.44 11.84 -21.18
CA ASN A 306 -11.90 10.55 -21.67
C ASN A 306 -12.19 10.53 -23.17
N ALA A 307 -12.71 11.64 -23.74
CA ALA A 307 -12.96 11.78 -25.16
C ALA A 307 -11.68 11.73 -26.03
N GLU A 308 -10.51 12.01 -25.46
CA GLU A 308 -9.22 11.82 -26.13
C GLU A 308 -8.78 10.34 -26.21
N GLY A 309 -9.60 9.40 -25.77
CA GLY A 309 -9.32 7.96 -25.82
C GLY A 309 -8.44 7.47 -24.65
N THR A 310 -8.40 8.19 -23.54
CA THR A 310 -7.73 7.75 -22.32
C THR A 310 -8.63 6.81 -21.51
N THR A 311 -8.03 5.89 -20.75
CA THR A 311 -8.77 5.01 -19.83
C THR A 311 -9.22 5.76 -18.56
N PHE A 312 -8.53 6.81 -18.20
CA PHE A 312 -8.72 7.54 -16.95
C PHE A 312 -9.18 8.99 -17.19
N PRO A 313 -9.99 9.56 -16.27
CA PRO A 313 -10.45 8.96 -15.01
C PRO A 313 -11.56 7.91 -15.19
N ILE A 314 -11.50 6.85 -14.37
CA ILE A 314 -12.64 5.95 -14.18
C ILE A 314 -13.69 6.69 -13.33
N ILE A 315 -14.97 6.56 -13.66
CA ILE A 315 -16.05 7.28 -12.99
C ILE A 315 -16.82 6.33 -12.05
N TYR A 316 -16.94 6.73 -10.80
CA TYR A 316 -17.72 6.06 -9.77
C TYR A 316 -18.85 6.98 -9.30
N SER A 317 -20.10 6.51 -9.31
CA SER A 317 -21.26 7.30 -8.84
C SER A 317 -21.41 7.21 -7.33
N ASP A 318 -21.34 8.33 -6.64
CA ASP A 318 -21.57 8.40 -5.19
C ASP A 318 -23.03 8.18 -4.81
N GLU A 319 -23.99 8.53 -5.67
CA GLU A 319 -25.41 8.24 -5.45
C GLU A 319 -25.68 6.72 -5.32
N THR A 320 -24.85 5.91 -5.98
CA THR A 320 -24.95 4.45 -5.88
C THR A 320 -24.06 3.90 -4.77
N ASN A 321 -22.81 4.38 -4.70
CA ASN A 321 -21.80 3.77 -3.87
C ASN A 321 -21.90 4.17 -2.39
N VAL A 322 -22.20 5.42 -2.08
CA VAL A 322 -22.32 5.87 -0.68
C VAL A 322 -23.44 5.12 0.06
N PRO A 323 -24.66 4.99 -0.46
CA PRO A 323 -25.69 4.17 0.17
C PRO A 323 -25.32 2.68 0.29
N ALA A 324 -24.56 2.15 -0.68
CA ALA A 324 -24.10 0.76 -0.61
C ALA A 324 -23.10 0.55 0.53
N VAL A 325 -22.14 1.47 0.68
CA VAL A 325 -21.14 1.47 1.77
C VAL A 325 -21.83 1.62 3.13
N GLU A 326 -22.73 2.58 3.27
CA GLU A 326 -23.54 2.80 4.47
C GLU A 326 -24.25 1.49 4.90
N LYS A 327 -24.92 0.86 3.97
CA LYS A 327 -25.65 -0.39 4.24
C LYS A 327 -24.74 -1.56 4.59
N VAL A 328 -23.64 -1.73 3.86
CA VAL A 328 -22.75 -2.91 4.00
C VAL A 328 -21.90 -2.81 5.26
N PHE A 329 -21.36 -1.63 5.55
CA PHE A 329 -20.48 -1.42 6.72
C PHE A 329 -21.27 -1.04 7.98
N GLY A 330 -22.54 -0.67 7.87
CA GLY A 330 -23.35 -0.26 9.03
C GLY A 330 -22.88 1.06 9.65
N VAL A 331 -22.35 1.96 8.83
CA VAL A 331 -21.81 3.25 9.22
C VAL A 331 -22.78 4.39 8.88
N SER A 332 -22.55 5.59 9.41
CA SER A 332 -23.33 6.78 9.04
C SER A 332 -23.09 7.18 7.59
N HIS A 333 -24.01 7.98 7.03
CA HIS A 333 -23.87 8.54 5.69
C HIS A 333 -22.60 9.39 5.55
N GLU A 334 -22.25 10.15 6.57
CA GLU A 334 -21.03 10.99 6.61
C GLU A 334 -19.77 10.15 6.57
N GLU A 335 -19.73 9.06 7.34
CA GLU A 335 -18.62 8.11 7.31
C GLU A 335 -18.57 7.36 5.96
N ALA A 336 -19.70 6.89 5.45
CA ALA A 336 -19.79 6.22 4.16
C ALA A 336 -19.28 7.13 3.03
N ALA A 337 -19.55 8.44 3.09
CA ALA A 337 -19.03 9.42 2.13
C ALA A 337 -17.51 9.52 2.10
N GLN A 338 -16.80 9.01 3.11
CA GLN A 338 -15.33 8.97 3.14
C GLN A 338 -14.73 7.72 2.50
N TYR A 339 -15.53 6.84 1.89
CA TYR A 339 -14.99 5.67 1.21
C TYR A 339 -13.99 6.05 0.11
N VAL A 340 -13.03 5.19 -0.12
CA VAL A 340 -12.13 5.25 -1.27
C VAL A 340 -12.22 3.95 -2.06
N PRO A 341 -12.35 4.00 -3.39
CA PRO A 341 -12.22 2.82 -4.21
C PRO A 341 -10.77 2.32 -4.18
N PHE A 342 -10.61 1.01 -4.04
CA PHE A 342 -9.32 0.34 -4.05
C PHE A 342 -9.31 -0.76 -5.11
N GLY A 343 -8.13 -1.11 -5.63
CA GLY A 343 -7.97 -2.23 -6.56
C GLY A 343 -8.97 -2.16 -7.73
N CYS A 344 -9.78 -3.19 -7.90
CA CYS A 344 -10.78 -3.28 -8.96
C CYS A 344 -12.11 -2.57 -8.63
N GLY A 345 -12.18 -1.83 -7.54
CA GLY A 345 -13.35 -1.06 -7.12
C GLY A 345 -13.90 -1.43 -5.75
N GLU A 346 -13.14 -2.18 -4.95
CA GLU A 346 -13.49 -2.49 -3.57
C GLU A 346 -13.61 -1.22 -2.75
N TYR A 347 -14.58 -1.18 -1.84
CA TYR A 347 -14.77 -0.05 -0.94
C TYR A 347 -13.85 -0.17 0.28
N VAL A 348 -13.06 0.87 0.51
CA VAL A 348 -12.22 0.98 1.70
C VAL A 348 -12.59 2.24 2.46
N MET A 349 -12.68 2.12 3.76
CA MET A 349 -12.83 3.24 4.68
C MET A 349 -11.49 3.47 5.37
N VAL A 350 -10.86 4.59 5.11
CA VAL A 350 -9.53 4.94 5.64
C VAL A 350 -9.56 4.90 7.17
N GLY A 351 -8.64 4.11 7.75
CA GLY A 351 -8.54 3.93 9.20
C GLY A 351 -9.52 2.89 9.81
N TYR A 352 -10.47 2.34 9.02
CA TYR A 352 -11.47 1.38 9.52
C TYR A 352 -11.43 0.03 8.81
N SER A 353 -11.13 0.02 7.53
CA SER A 353 -11.10 -1.22 6.75
C SER A 353 -9.89 -1.27 5.83
N VAL A 354 -9.55 -2.47 5.41
CA VAL A 354 -8.60 -2.72 4.34
C VAL A 354 -9.36 -3.18 3.10
N GLY A 355 -8.78 -2.99 1.93
CA GLY A 355 -9.30 -3.56 0.70
C GLY A 355 -9.17 -5.07 0.68
N THR A 356 -9.03 -5.65 -0.48
CA THR A 356 -9.02 -7.10 -0.69
C THR A 356 -8.05 -7.82 0.26
N PRO A 357 -8.51 -8.53 1.29
CA PRO A 357 -7.68 -9.49 2.00
C PRO A 357 -7.44 -10.66 1.04
N ASN A 358 -6.25 -10.78 0.49
CA ASN A 358 -5.95 -11.83 -0.47
C ASN A 358 -5.59 -13.15 0.21
N ASN A 359 -6.54 -13.70 0.94
CA ASN A 359 -6.48 -15.06 1.41
C ASN A 359 -7.35 -15.93 0.51
N GLY A 360 -6.74 -16.95 -0.07
CA GLY A 360 -7.45 -17.92 -0.87
C GLY A 360 -7.71 -19.18 -0.07
N ILE A 361 -8.94 -19.69 -0.11
CA ILE A 361 -9.28 -21.03 0.35
C ILE A 361 -9.60 -21.87 -0.89
N ASN A 362 -8.84 -22.95 -1.05
CA ASN A 362 -9.08 -23.93 -2.12
C ASN A 362 -10.05 -25.01 -1.63
N ALA A 363 -11.34 -24.79 -1.85
CA ALA A 363 -12.38 -25.71 -1.46
C ALA A 363 -12.26 -27.09 -2.15
N LEU A 364 -11.77 -27.12 -3.40
CA LEU A 364 -11.55 -28.36 -4.13
C LEU A 364 -10.40 -29.18 -3.53
N LYS A 365 -9.36 -28.52 -3.05
CA LYS A 365 -8.27 -29.19 -2.32
C LYS A 365 -8.75 -29.74 -0.98
N ALA A 366 -9.62 -29.04 -0.28
CA ALA A 366 -10.25 -29.55 0.93
C ALA A 366 -11.09 -30.81 0.66
N LEU A 367 -11.84 -30.84 -0.43
CA LEU A 367 -12.58 -32.01 -0.86
C LEU A 367 -11.63 -33.17 -1.21
N GLU A 368 -10.57 -32.91 -1.99
CA GLU A 368 -9.57 -33.94 -2.33
C GLU A 368 -8.97 -34.57 -1.07
N ILE A 369 -8.52 -33.77 -0.11
CA ILE A 369 -7.92 -34.25 1.13
C ILE A 369 -8.94 -35.04 1.98
N ALA A 370 -10.20 -34.60 2.02
CA ALA A 370 -11.28 -35.36 2.68
C ALA A 370 -11.49 -36.72 2.04
N LEU A 371 -11.47 -36.83 0.69
CA LEU A 371 -11.61 -38.06 -0.07
C LEU A 371 -10.36 -38.97 0.02
N HIS A 372 -9.24 -38.48 0.53
CA HIS A 372 -8.01 -39.23 0.76
C HIS A 372 -7.65 -39.36 2.24
N ASN A 373 -8.63 -39.17 3.14
CA ASN A 373 -8.47 -39.33 4.57
C ASN A 373 -7.28 -38.55 5.15
N GLY A 374 -7.17 -37.28 4.77
CA GLY A 374 -6.13 -36.35 5.27
C GLY A 374 -4.80 -36.40 4.52
N LEU A 375 -4.72 -37.15 3.39
CA LEU A 375 -3.50 -37.22 2.57
C LEU A 375 -3.60 -36.34 1.33
N ASP A 376 -2.46 -35.77 0.94
CA ASP A 376 -2.28 -35.18 -0.39
C ASP A 376 -2.26 -36.29 -1.46
N PHE A 377 -3.10 -36.16 -2.49
CA PHE A 377 -3.22 -37.18 -3.54
C PHE A 377 -1.92 -37.40 -4.32
N TYR A 378 -1.19 -36.32 -4.62
CA TYR A 378 0.02 -36.39 -5.45
C TYR A 378 1.26 -36.81 -4.66
N GLN A 379 1.40 -36.26 -3.44
CA GLN A 379 2.60 -36.47 -2.63
C GLN A 379 2.46 -37.63 -1.63
N ASN A 380 1.23 -38.08 -1.40
CA ASN A 380 0.90 -39.10 -0.43
C ASN A 380 1.46 -38.83 0.98
N VAL A 381 1.41 -37.57 1.38
CA VAL A 381 1.84 -37.10 2.71
C VAL A 381 0.67 -36.57 3.50
N PRO A 382 0.69 -36.66 4.86
CA PRO A 382 -0.33 -36.04 5.70
C PRO A 382 -0.35 -34.52 5.49
N CYS A 383 -1.53 -34.00 5.16
CA CYS A 383 -1.73 -32.57 4.92
C CYS A 383 -3.09 -32.04 5.43
N GLY A 384 -3.86 -32.90 6.08
CA GLY A 384 -5.17 -32.57 6.63
C GLY A 384 -5.61 -33.53 7.74
N GLU A 385 -6.83 -33.31 8.23
CA GLU A 385 -7.44 -34.14 9.26
C GLU A 385 -7.84 -35.52 8.72
N LYS A 386 -7.68 -36.55 9.55
CA LYS A 386 -8.19 -37.90 9.26
C LYS A 386 -9.69 -37.95 9.46
N THR A 387 -10.45 -37.98 8.39
CA THR A 387 -11.92 -37.94 8.40
C THR A 387 -12.57 -39.30 8.16
N GLY A 388 -11.76 -40.37 8.03
CA GLY A 388 -12.24 -41.74 7.83
C GLY A 388 -12.20 -42.16 6.36
N ASP A 389 -12.69 -43.39 6.13
CA ASP A 389 -12.76 -43.98 4.79
C ASP A 389 -13.89 -43.31 3.99
N PRO A 390 -13.59 -42.65 2.85
CA PRO A 390 -14.60 -42.01 2.01
C PRO A 390 -15.68 -42.97 1.50
N ALA A 391 -15.37 -44.27 1.35
CA ALA A 391 -16.37 -45.25 0.96
C ALA A 391 -17.49 -45.43 1.99
N GLN A 392 -17.32 -44.89 3.20
CA GLN A 392 -18.28 -44.93 4.28
C GLN A 392 -19.11 -43.62 4.40
N PHE A 393 -18.90 -42.66 3.51
CA PHE A 393 -19.69 -41.45 3.42
C PHE A 393 -20.99 -41.75 2.66
N ASP A 394 -21.95 -42.37 3.35
CA ASP A 394 -23.22 -42.82 2.78
C ASP A 394 -24.26 -41.67 2.68
N THR A 395 -23.96 -40.50 3.17
CA THR A 395 -24.79 -39.29 3.05
C THR A 395 -23.95 -38.08 2.65
N PHE A 396 -24.61 -37.09 2.05
CA PHE A 396 -23.97 -35.80 1.71
C PHE A 396 -23.42 -35.09 2.96
N GLU A 397 -24.13 -35.16 4.05
CA GLU A 397 -23.75 -34.54 5.33
C GLU A 397 -22.41 -35.08 5.84
N LYS A 398 -22.18 -36.40 5.77
CA LYS A 398 -20.91 -36.98 6.16
C LYS A 398 -19.72 -36.51 5.29
N LEU A 399 -19.95 -36.40 4.00
CA LEU A 399 -18.95 -35.84 3.08
C LEU A 399 -18.72 -34.36 3.40
N TYR A 400 -19.80 -33.60 3.60
CA TYR A 400 -19.72 -32.17 3.91
C TYR A 400 -18.96 -31.92 5.22
N ASP A 401 -19.27 -32.67 6.29
CA ASP A 401 -18.56 -32.60 7.55
C ASP A 401 -17.06 -32.93 7.42
N ALA A 402 -16.72 -33.93 6.60
CA ALA A 402 -15.34 -34.28 6.31
C ALA A 402 -14.60 -33.15 5.59
N VAL A 403 -15.26 -32.44 4.65
CA VAL A 403 -14.70 -31.28 3.97
C VAL A 403 -14.54 -30.10 4.94
N LEU A 404 -15.52 -29.81 5.78
CA LEU A 404 -15.43 -28.77 6.80
C LEU A 404 -14.29 -29.03 7.79
N ALA A 405 -14.05 -30.30 8.14
CA ALA A 405 -12.93 -30.69 9.00
C ALA A 405 -11.56 -30.33 8.35
N GLN A 406 -11.45 -30.30 7.02
CA GLN A 406 -10.24 -29.85 6.33
C GLN A 406 -10.10 -28.31 6.29
N LEU A 407 -11.24 -27.59 6.29
CA LEU A 407 -11.24 -26.13 6.26
C LEU A 407 -10.87 -25.51 7.61
N LYS A 408 -11.32 -26.11 8.71
CA LYS A 408 -11.09 -25.57 10.05
C LYS A 408 -9.60 -25.34 10.37
N PRO A 409 -8.67 -26.32 10.23
CA PRO A 409 -7.25 -26.10 10.45
C PRO A 409 -6.67 -24.98 9.58
N THR A 410 -7.17 -24.86 8.34
CA THR A 410 -6.77 -23.78 7.43
C THR A 410 -7.17 -22.41 7.97
N ILE A 411 -8.39 -22.26 8.44
CA ILE A 411 -8.88 -21.01 9.03
C ILE A 411 -8.07 -20.67 10.29
N ASP A 412 -7.82 -21.66 11.16
CA ASP A 412 -6.99 -21.48 12.34
C ASP A 412 -5.56 -21.05 11.99
N ARG A 413 -4.96 -21.62 10.93
CA ARG A 413 -3.65 -21.22 10.43
C ARG A 413 -3.64 -19.79 9.91
N LEU A 414 -4.67 -19.37 9.16
CA LEU A 414 -4.80 -18.00 8.69
C LEU A 414 -4.95 -17.01 9.87
N SER A 415 -5.60 -17.44 10.95
CA SER A 415 -5.77 -16.65 12.16
C SER A 415 -4.49 -16.53 13.00
N LEU A 416 -3.58 -17.50 12.93
CA LEU A 416 -2.30 -17.48 13.66
C LEU A 416 -1.38 -16.31 13.27
N ILE A 417 -1.57 -15.74 12.09
CA ILE A 417 -0.80 -14.58 11.63
C ILE A 417 -1.11 -13.32 12.47
N HIS A 418 -2.27 -13.29 13.13
CA HIS A 418 -2.73 -12.15 13.92
C HIS A 418 -2.39 -12.25 15.41
N ILE A 419 -1.67 -13.29 15.82
CA ILE A 419 -1.20 -13.51 17.18
C ILE A 419 0.27 -13.16 17.29
#